data_0c09345c5319429ece17803f43631c11
#
_entry.id   0c09345c5319429ece17803f43631c11
#
_cell.length_a   1.000
_cell.length_b   1.000
_cell.length_c   1.000
_cell.angle_alpha   90.00
_cell.angle_beta   90.00
_cell.angle_gamma   90.00
#
_symmetry.space_group_name_H-M   'P 1'
#
loop_
_entity.id
_entity.type
_entity.pdbx_description
1 polymer ?
#
loop_
_entity_poly.entity_id
_entity_poly.type
_entity_poly.pdbx_seq_one_letter_code
_entity_poly.pdbx_strand_id
1 'polypeptide(L)'
;MKKKLLIGAALILSVGTACTSGAGDWQSYSGDKRIEERVDSVLALMTLEEKIGQMTQYSAKSDIVTGPQVNTDIEPLLKKGYIGSLFHATSSAAIRKTQETALAESRLKIPVLFAFDVIHGFKTIFPIPLAESCAWDAELAERSASIAAAEASAVGVNWTFAPMVDISRDARWGRVMEGSGEDPYLGSLLSAARVRGFQGEKPEDLMRLDKMLACAKHFCAYGAAEAGRDYNTTDVSERSLRDIYFPPFKAAKDAGVATFMTAFNEISGVPCTSSKFLYQDVLRDEWRFNGFVVTDYTAINELVPHGVARDEAHAAE
;
A
#
# COMPACT_ATOMS: atom_id res chain seq x y z
N MET A 1 -39.76 34.43 60.95
CA MET A 1 -39.24 34.81 59.63
C MET A 1 -38.10 33.87 59.27
N LYS A 2 -38.35 32.91 58.42
CA LYS A 2 -37.36 31.88 57.99
C LYS A 2 -36.80 32.30 56.63
N LYS A 3 -35.52 32.59 56.55
CA LYS A 3 -34.79 32.78 55.28
C LYS A 3 -34.38 31.43 54.74
N LYS A 4 -34.87 31.06 53.55
CA LYS A 4 -34.43 29.90 52.79
C LYS A 4 -33.16 30.25 52.04
N LEU A 5 -32.10 29.52 52.30
CA LEU A 5 -30.85 29.55 51.56
C LEU A 5 -30.98 28.62 50.32
N LEU A 6 -30.97 29.19 49.13
CA LEU A 6 -30.87 28.43 47.88
C LEU A 6 -29.38 28.23 47.59
N ILE A 7 -28.97 26.97 47.63
CA ILE A 7 -27.66 26.52 47.13
C ILE A 7 -27.84 26.18 45.67
N GLY A 8 -27.34 27.03 44.78
CA GLY A 8 -27.23 26.73 43.34
C GLY A 8 -26.04 25.85 43.10
N ALA A 9 -26.30 24.61 42.69
CA ALA A 9 -25.27 23.71 42.16
C ALA A 9 -24.94 24.14 40.72
N ALA A 10 -23.79 24.74 40.54
CA ALA A 10 -23.23 24.98 39.20
C ALA A 10 -22.66 23.67 38.66
N LEU A 11 -23.37 23.11 37.69
CA LEU A 11 -22.91 21.96 36.91
C LEU A 11 -21.87 22.49 35.92
N ILE A 12 -20.58 22.27 36.20
CA ILE A 12 -19.51 22.54 35.24
C ILE A 12 -19.53 21.37 34.23
N LEU A 13 -20.17 21.58 33.08
CA LEU A 13 -19.95 20.75 31.91
C LEU A 13 -18.54 21.06 31.38
N SER A 14 -17.59 20.21 31.70
CA SER A 14 -16.32 20.18 31.00
C SER A 14 -16.59 19.55 29.62
N VAL A 15 -16.79 20.41 28.63
CA VAL A 15 -16.71 20.00 27.24
C VAL A 15 -15.25 19.64 26.98
N GLY A 16 -14.94 18.36 27.06
CA GLY A 16 -13.69 17.81 26.56
C GLY A 16 -13.65 18.08 25.06
N THR A 17 -12.92 19.11 24.67
CA THR A 17 -12.50 19.30 23.28
C THR A 17 -11.58 18.11 22.99
N ALA A 18 -12.11 17.03 22.41
CA ALA A 18 -11.30 16.06 21.74
C ALA A 18 -10.58 16.82 20.62
N CYS A 19 -9.28 16.99 20.78
CA CYS A 19 -8.42 17.33 19.66
C CYS A 19 -8.55 16.19 18.65
N THR A 20 -9.50 16.31 17.74
CA THR A 20 -9.39 15.62 16.46
C THR A 20 -8.22 16.29 15.76
N SER A 21 -7.02 15.69 15.86
CA SER A 21 -5.98 15.92 14.90
C SER A 21 -6.62 15.72 13.53
N GLY A 22 -6.77 16.80 12.76
CA GLY A 22 -7.40 16.75 11.46
C GLY A 22 -6.52 15.91 10.53
N ALA A 23 -6.77 14.60 10.52
CA ALA A 23 -6.35 13.78 9.41
C ALA A 23 -7.03 14.38 8.19
N GLY A 24 -6.25 14.85 7.22
CA GLY A 24 -6.78 15.38 5.98
C GLY A 24 -7.74 14.35 5.38
N ASP A 25 -8.86 14.81 4.84
CA ASP A 25 -9.83 13.92 4.23
C ASP A 25 -9.23 13.32 2.93
N TRP A 26 -8.54 12.21 3.08
CA TRP A 26 -7.95 11.45 1.97
C TRP A 26 -9.00 10.93 0.97
N GLN A 27 -10.29 11.03 1.30
CA GLN A 27 -11.38 10.75 0.37
C GLN A 27 -11.54 11.86 -0.69
N SER A 28 -11.00 13.05 -0.42
CA SER A 28 -11.18 14.20 -1.32
C SER A 28 -10.38 14.13 -2.63
N TYR A 29 -9.35 13.26 -2.72
CA TYR A 29 -8.61 13.10 -3.98
C TYR A 29 -9.46 12.52 -5.11
N SER A 30 -10.36 11.58 -4.81
CA SER A 30 -11.33 11.04 -5.76
C SER A 30 -12.54 11.96 -6.00
N GLY A 31 -12.56 13.13 -5.42
CA GLY A 31 -13.65 14.12 -5.52
C GLY A 31 -13.30 15.38 -6.30
N ASP A 32 -12.06 15.54 -6.79
CA ASP A 32 -11.75 16.66 -7.70
C ASP A 32 -12.32 16.38 -9.09
N LYS A 33 -13.46 17.02 -9.38
CA LYS A 33 -14.17 16.87 -10.66
C LYS A 33 -13.27 17.06 -11.88
N ARG A 34 -12.27 17.91 -11.80
CA ARG A 34 -11.35 18.16 -12.92
C ARG A 34 -10.44 16.96 -13.17
N ILE A 35 -10.04 16.26 -12.12
CA ILE A 35 -9.25 15.03 -12.23
C ILE A 35 -10.12 13.92 -12.80
N GLU A 36 -11.33 13.72 -12.28
CA GLU A 36 -12.28 12.72 -12.75
C GLU A 36 -12.65 12.94 -14.22
N GLU A 37 -13.03 14.16 -14.59
CA GLU A 37 -13.34 14.52 -16.00
C GLU A 37 -12.15 14.25 -16.94
N ARG A 38 -10.92 14.47 -16.47
CA ARG A 38 -9.71 14.21 -17.24
C ARG A 38 -9.42 12.71 -17.37
N VAL A 39 -9.62 11.96 -16.28
CA VAL A 39 -9.50 10.48 -16.28
C VAL A 39 -10.53 9.89 -17.22
N ASP A 40 -11.79 10.28 -17.14
CA ASP A 40 -12.87 9.79 -18.00
C ASP A 40 -12.58 10.11 -19.48
N SER A 41 -12.07 11.31 -19.78
CA SER A 41 -11.70 11.70 -21.13
C SER A 41 -10.60 10.83 -21.71
N VAL A 42 -9.56 10.51 -20.94
CA VAL A 42 -8.47 9.63 -21.37
C VAL A 42 -8.96 8.20 -21.49
N LEU A 43 -9.73 7.70 -20.51
CA LEU A 43 -10.28 6.35 -20.49
C LEU A 43 -11.20 6.07 -21.71
N ALA A 44 -11.97 7.06 -22.14
CA ALA A 44 -12.82 6.97 -23.33
C ALA A 44 -12.01 6.84 -24.64
N LEU A 45 -10.77 7.30 -24.66
CA LEU A 45 -9.88 7.21 -25.82
C LEU A 45 -9.10 5.88 -25.87
N MET A 46 -9.01 5.14 -24.73
CA MET A 46 -8.18 3.96 -24.61
C MET A 46 -8.78 2.75 -25.31
N THR A 47 -7.93 1.99 -26.02
CA THR A 47 -8.25 0.63 -26.46
C THR A 47 -8.26 -0.33 -25.28
N LEU A 48 -8.80 -1.54 -25.49
CA LEU A 48 -8.79 -2.58 -24.44
C LEU A 48 -7.37 -2.93 -24.02
N GLU A 49 -6.46 -3.06 -24.99
CA GLU A 49 -5.05 -3.40 -24.75
C GLU A 49 -4.33 -2.28 -23.95
N GLU A 50 -4.64 -1.03 -24.23
CA GLU A 50 -4.10 0.09 -23.44
C GLU A 50 -4.65 0.11 -22.02
N LYS A 51 -5.93 -0.21 -21.80
CA LYS A 51 -6.52 -0.36 -20.46
C LYS A 51 -5.85 -1.48 -19.67
N ILE A 52 -5.67 -2.65 -20.29
CA ILE A 52 -4.95 -3.78 -19.68
C ILE A 52 -3.51 -3.38 -19.39
N GLY A 53 -2.85 -2.70 -20.33
CA GLY A 53 -1.49 -2.21 -20.16
C GLY A 53 -1.33 -1.27 -18.96
N GLN A 54 -2.28 -0.35 -18.73
CA GLN A 54 -2.24 0.54 -17.56
C GLN A 54 -2.40 -0.22 -16.23
N MET A 55 -3.03 -1.38 -16.22
CA MET A 55 -3.15 -2.25 -15.05
C MET A 55 -1.97 -3.23 -14.92
N THR A 56 -1.00 -3.20 -15.82
CA THR A 56 0.11 -4.17 -15.84
C THR A 56 1.40 -3.50 -15.34
N GLN A 57 2.08 -4.20 -14.43
CA GLN A 57 3.40 -3.84 -13.95
C GLN A 57 4.44 -4.81 -14.52
N TYR A 58 5.53 -4.25 -15.03
CA TYR A 58 6.69 -5.02 -15.49
C TYR A 58 7.92 -4.73 -14.64
N SER A 59 8.85 -5.68 -14.58
CA SER A 59 10.18 -5.43 -14.00
C SER A 59 11.07 -4.69 -15.00
N ALA A 60 11.68 -3.60 -14.58
CA ALA A 60 12.74 -2.95 -15.35
C ALA A 60 14.00 -3.83 -15.34
N LYS A 61 14.83 -3.73 -16.39
CA LYS A 61 16.18 -4.28 -16.33
C LYS A 61 16.97 -3.54 -15.26
N SER A 62 17.42 -4.25 -14.25
CA SER A 62 18.16 -3.69 -13.13
C SER A 62 19.37 -4.57 -12.83
N ASP A 63 20.47 -3.94 -12.41
CA ASP A 63 21.63 -4.65 -11.87
C ASP A 63 21.39 -5.14 -10.44
N ILE A 64 20.23 -4.80 -9.86
CA ILE A 64 19.82 -5.23 -8.52
C ILE A 64 19.16 -6.59 -8.65
N VAL A 65 19.79 -7.60 -8.10
CA VAL A 65 19.33 -9.00 -8.13
C VAL A 65 18.56 -9.30 -6.83
N THR A 66 17.38 -8.72 -6.67
CA THR A 66 16.47 -9.09 -5.59
C THR A 66 15.10 -9.41 -6.18
N GLY A 67 14.58 -10.58 -5.83
CA GLY A 67 13.31 -11.08 -6.33
C GLY A 67 13.36 -11.61 -7.78
N PRO A 68 12.23 -12.10 -8.28
CA PRO A 68 12.15 -12.70 -9.61
C PRO A 68 12.38 -11.64 -10.70
N GLN A 69 13.19 -11.98 -11.69
CA GLN A 69 13.43 -11.12 -12.85
C GLN A 69 12.81 -11.72 -14.10
N VAL A 70 11.90 -10.99 -14.71
CA VAL A 70 11.37 -11.33 -16.04
C VAL A 70 12.10 -10.46 -17.06
N ASN A 71 12.88 -11.09 -17.94
CA ASN A 71 13.58 -10.42 -19.05
C ASN A 71 12.59 -10.10 -20.19
N THR A 72 11.66 -9.21 -19.96
CA THR A 72 10.78 -8.70 -21.01
C THR A 72 11.42 -7.46 -21.65
N ASP A 73 11.43 -7.42 -22.98
CA ASP A 73 11.76 -6.19 -23.69
C ASP A 73 10.58 -5.21 -23.52
N ILE A 74 10.74 -4.24 -22.63
CA ILE A 74 9.69 -3.30 -22.27
C ILE A 74 9.52 -2.15 -23.29
N GLU A 75 10.54 -1.89 -24.11
CA GLU A 75 10.52 -0.70 -25.00
C GLU A 75 9.39 -0.74 -26.03
N PRO A 76 9.13 -1.85 -26.74
CA PRO A 76 7.98 -1.92 -27.65
C PRO A 76 6.62 -1.79 -26.94
N LEU A 77 6.50 -2.33 -25.72
CA LEU A 77 5.27 -2.23 -24.92
C LEU A 77 5.04 -0.80 -24.44
N LEU A 78 6.10 -0.12 -24.01
CA LEU A 78 6.07 1.27 -23.58
C LEU A 78 5.57 2.19 -24.68
N LYS A 79 6.10 2.05 -25.92
CA LYS A 79 5.68 2.81 -27.10
C LYS A 79 4.22 2.58 -27.49
N LYS A 80 3.71 1.38 -27.22
CA LYS A 80 2.28 1.05 -27.41
C LYS A 80 1.37 1.56 -26.30
N GLY A 81 1.92 2.06 -25.17
CA GLY A 81 1.12 2.44 -23.99
C GLY A 81 0.62 1.26 -23.17
N TYR A 82 1.29 0.11 -23.24
CA TYR A 82 0.91 -1.15 -22.58
C TYR A 82 1.62 -1.37 -21.24
N ILE A 83 2.11 -0.29 -20.62
CA ILE A 83 2.79 -0.34 -19.32
C ILE A 83 2.24 0.79 -18.43
N GLY A 84 1.61 0.41 -17.32
CA GLY A 84 1.15 1.37 -16.31
C GLY A 84 2.21 1.67 -15.26
N SER A 85 3.02 0.65 -14.90
CA SER A 85 4.07 0.80 -13.90
C SER A 85 5.27 -0.10 -14.18
N LEU A 86 6.42 0.31 -13.65
CA LEU A 86 7.68 -0.44 -13.69
C LEU A 86 8.23 -0.61 -12.29
N PHE A 87 8.61 -1.83 -11.98
CA PHE A 87 9.26 -2.21 -10.74
C PHE A 87 10.78 -2.32 -10.93
N HIS A 88 11.58 -2.10 -9.88
CA HIS A 88 13.05 -2.18 -9.87
C HIS A 88 13.79 -1.09 -10.67
N ALA A 89 13.14 -0.05 -11.14
CA ALA A 89 13.85 1.07 -11.76
C ALA A 89 14.42 1.99 -10.68
N THR A 90 15.74 2.01 -10.52
CA THR A 90 16.43 2.78 -9.46
C THR A 90 17.47 3.76 -9.98
N SER A 91 17.68 3.81 -11.30
CA SER A 91 18.58 4.76 -11.96
C SER A 91 17.79 5.96 -12.47
N SER A 92 18.12 7.17 -12.03
CA SER A 92 17.49 8.41 -12.51
C SER A 92 17.59 8.59 -14.01
N ALA A 93 18.70 8.17 -14.63
CA ALA A 93 18.86 8.23 -16.08
C ALA A 93 17.92 7.26 -16.81
N ALA A 94 17.78 6.01 -16.30
CA ALA A 94 16.87 5.02 -16.88
C ALA A 94 15.41 5.42 -16.70
N ILE A 95 15.02 5.89 -15.51
CA ILE A 95 13.67 6.38 -15.20
C ILE A 95 13.31 7.55 -16.14
N ARG A 96 14.19 8.54 -16.27
CA ARG A 96 13.99 9.68 -17.15
C ARG A 96 13.82 9.24 -18.61
N LYS A 97 14.71 8.39 -19.12
CA LYS A 97 14.62 7.86 -20.49
C LYS A 97 13.30 7.14 -20.73
N THR A 98 12.89 6.29 -19.79
CA THR A 98 11.63 5.54 -19.88
C THR A 98 10.43 6.49 -19.91
N GLN A 99 10.42 7.50 -19.03
CA GLN A 99 9.33 8.47 -18.97
C GLN A 99 9.27 9.33 -20.23
N GLU A 100 10.42 9.78 -20.74
CA GLU A 100 10.50 10.53 -21.99
C GLU A 100 9.98 9.71 -23.17
N THR A 101 10.32 8.41 -23.25
CA THR A 101 9.79 7.50 -24.26
C THR A 101 8.27 7.35 -24.17
N ALA A 102 7.74 7.12 -22.95
CA ALA A 102 6.30 7.00 -22.73
C ALA A 102 5.54 8.27 -23.18
N LEU A 103 6.05 9.44 -22.82
CA LEU A 103 5.42 10.73 -23.12
C LEU A 103 5.59 11.18 -24.58
N ALA A 104 6.68 10.80 -25.26
CA ALA A 104 6.95 11.21 -26.63
C ALA A 104 6.37 10.23 -27.66
N GLU A 105 6.48 8.92 -27.41
CA GLU A 105 6.25 7.89 -28.41
C GLU A 105 4.94 7.10 -28.22
N SER A 106 4.33 7.07 -27.00
CA SER A 106 3.03 6.45 -26.84
C SER A 106 1.88 7.34 -27.33
N ARG A 107 0.80 6.72 -27.78
CA ARG A 107 -0.36 7.43 -28.37
C ARG A 107 -1.05 8.38 -27.40
N LEU A 108 -1.26 7.95 -26.16
CA LEU A 108 -1.99 8.72 -25.14
C LEU A 108 -1.10 9.52 -24.21
N LYS A 109 0.22 9.32 -24.28
CA LYS A 109 1.21 10.06 -23.49
C LYS A 109 0.97 10.00 -22.00
N ILE A 110 0.53 8.84 -21.51
CA ILE A 110 0.31 8.62 -20.09
C ILE A 110 1.66 8.32 -19.43
N PRO A 111 2.01 9.02 -18.34
CA PRO A 111 3.25 8.74 -17.62
C PRO A 111 3.20 7.38 -16.90
N VAL A 112 4.37 6.77 -16.73
CA VAL A 112 4.55 5.49 -16.04
C VAL A 112 4.82 5.72 -14.55
N LEU A 113 4.27 4.89 -13.68
CA LEU A 113 4.66 4.82 -12.27
C LEU A 113 5.93 3.97 -12.11
N PHE A 114 6.82 4.40 -11.21
CA PHE A 114 8.05 3.67 -10.89
C PHE A 114 8.01 3.21 -9.44
N ALA A 115 8.05 1.88 -9.24
CA ALA A 115 7.90 1.25 -7.94
C ALA A 115 9.21 0.59 -7.46
N PHE A 116 9.39 0.57 -6.15
CA PHE A 116 10.48 -0.13 -5.48
C PHE A 116 10.12 -0.49 -4.03
N ASP A 117 10.73 -1.55 -3.48
CA ASP A 117 10.58 -1.93 -2.07
C ASP A 117 11.49 -1.08 -1.18
N VAL A 118 11.01 0.07 -0.75
CA VAL A 118 11.72 0.97 0.16
C VAL A 118 11.32 0.61 1.60
N ILE A 119 11.68 -0.59 2.06
CA ILE A 119 11.21 -1.17 3.33
C ILE A 119 11.87 -0.52 4.54
N HIS A 120 13.20 -0.34 4.51
CA HIS A 120 13.96 0.23 5.62
C HIS A 120 15.11 1.14 5.12
N GLY A 121 14.76 2.06 4.25
CA GLY A 121 15.68 3.00 3.63
C GLY A 121 15.87 2.77 2.13
N PHE A 122 16.56 3.69 1.47
CA PHE A 122 16.90 3.61 0.05
C PHE A 122 18.39 3.76 -0.18
N LYS A 123 18.99 4.92 0.04
CA LYS A 123 20.44 5.12 0.06
C LYS A 123 20.98 4.99 1.48
N THR A 124 20.30 5.61 2.43
CA THR A 124 20.54 5.41 3.86
C THR A 124 19.84 4.13 4.30
N ILE A 125 20.58 3.17 4.82
CA ILE A 125 20.03 1.93 5.37
C ILE A 125 19.69 2.14 6.83
N PHE A 126 18.39 2.08 7.14
CA PHE A 126 17.87 2.11 8.51
C PHE A 126 17.82 0.69 9.10
N PRO A 127 17.66 0.55 10.42
CA PRO A 127 17.33 -0.75 11.01
C PRO A 127 16.13 -1.40 10.33
N ILE A 128 16.09 -2.72 10.30
CA ILE A 128 14.91 -3.44 9.79
C ILE A 128 13.67 -3.03 10.58
N PRO A 129 12.47 -3.05 9.99
CA PRO A 129 11.24 -2.60 10.65
C PRO A 129 10.98 -3.26 12.01
N LEU A 130 11.30 -4.54 12.18
CA LEU A 130 11.20 -5.23 13.46
C LEU A 130 12.12 -4.63 14.52
N ALA A 131 13.35 -4.27 14.15
CA ALA A 131 14.30 -3.63 15.08
C ALA A 131 13.89 -2.17 15.38
N GLU A 132 13.39 -1.43 14.39
CA GLU A 132 12.89 -0.08 14.59
C GLU A 132 11.66 -0.09 15.53
N SER A 133 10.80 -1.10 15.45
CA SER A 133 9.63 -1.24 16.32
C SER A 133 9.99 -1.38 17.81
N CYS A 134 11.19 -1.90 18.11
CA CYS A 134 11.71 -2.01 19.48
C CYS A 134 11.95 -0.64 20.16
N ALA A 135 12.00 0.45 19.39
CA ALA A 135 12.05 1.80 19.94
C ALA A 135 10.72 2.27 20.55
N TRP A 136 9.60 1.66 20.17
CA TRP A 136 8.24 2.06 20.58
C TRP A 136 7.94 3.53 20.27
N ASP A 137 8.53 4.04 19.22
CA ASP A 137 8.51 5.45 18.82
C ASP A 137 7.96 5.60 17.40
N ALA A 138 6.70 6.04 17.31
CA ALA A 138 6.04 6.25 16.02
C ALA A 138 6.61 7.45 15.24
N GLU A 139 7.11 8.49 15.93
CA GLU A 139 7.73 9.64 15.29
C GLU A 139 9.05 9.25 14.61
N LEU A 140 9.83 8.37 15.25
CA LEU A 140 11.04 7.82 14.65
C LEU A 140 10.72 7.04 13.36
N ALA A 141 9.68 6.19 13.37
CA ALA A 141 9.26 5.42 12.21
C ALA A 141 8.75 6.32 11.07
N GLU A 142 8.04 7.39 11.38
CA GLU A 142 7.60 8.38 10.40
C GLU A 142 8.78 9.12 9.78
N ARG A 143 9.74 9.49 10.60
CA ARG A 143 10.94 10.21 10.17
C ARG A 143 11.86 9.36 9.30
N SER A 144 12.10 8.09 9.64
CA SER A 144 12.88 7.17 8.81
C SER A 144 12.22 6.95 7.43
N ALA A 145 10.91 6.74 7.41
CA ALA A 145 10.14 6.60 6.18
C ALA A 145 10.18 7.90 5.32
N SER A 146 10.13 9.08 5.96
CA SER A 146 10.20 10.35 5.24
C SER A 146 11.58 10.57 4.59
N ILE A 147 12.66 10.20 5.27
CA ILE A 147 14.02 10.28 4.69
C ILE A 147 14.15 9.31 3.52
N ALA A 148 13.68 8.08 3.69
CA ALA A 148 13.68 7.07 2.64
C ALA A 148 12.87 7.50 1.41
N ALA A 149 11.71 8.14 1.61
CA ALA A 149 10.89 8.72 0.54
C ALA A 149 11.65 9.81 -0.22
N ALA A 150 12.28 10.74 0.49
CA ALA A 150 13.03 11.81 -0.14
C ALA A 150 14.20 11.30 -0.99
N GLU A 151 14.93 10.29 -0.52
CA GLU A 151 16.03 9.67 -1.24
C GLU A 151 15.55 8.91 -2.50
N ALA A 152 14.47 8.15 -2.38
CA ALA A 152 13.90 7.38 -3.48
C ALA A 152 13.26 8.29 -4.55
N SER A 153 12.51 9.30 -4.11
CA SER A 153 11.90 10.29 -5.01
C SER A 153 12.94 11.11 -5.78
N ALA A 154 14.10 11.38 -5.18
CA ALA A 154 15.19 12.10 -5.83
C ALA A 154 15.76 11.37 -7.07
N VAL A 155 15.60 10.04 -7.16
CA VAL A 155 15.98 9.27 -8.35
C VAL A 155 14.79 9.01 -9.29
N GLY A 156 13.57 9.38 -8.88
CA GLY A 156 12.36 9.27 -9.70
C GLY A 156 11.45 8.09 -9.34
N VAL A 157 11.75 7.34 -8.28
CA VAL A 157 10.81 6.34 -7.73
C VAL A 157 9.68 7.09 -7.05
N ASN A 158 8.43 6.82 -7.46
CA ASN A 158 7.26 7.55 -6.97
C ASN A 158 6.20 6.66 -6.31
N TRP A 159 6.50 5.38 -6.15
CA TRP A 159 5.66 4.40 -5.47
C TRP A 159 6.52 3.39 -4.71
N THR A 160 6.24 3.21 -3.43
CA THR A 160 6.93 2.18 -2.63
C THR A 160 5.98 1.04 -2.27
N PHE A 161 6.51 -0.19 -2.25
CA PHE A 161 5.83 -1.35 -1.67
C PHE A 161 6.12 -1.49 -0.18
N ALA A 162 5.89 -0.40 0.53
CA ALA A 162 5.99 -0.25 1.98
C ALA A 162 4.90 0.70 2.51
N PRO A 163 4.47 0.56 3.76
CA PRO A 163 4.98 -0.34 4.79
C PRO A 163 4.43 -1.77 4.68
N MET A 164 5.25 -2.75 5.11
CA MET A 164 4.77 -4.08 5.44
C MET A 164 4.16 -4.03 6.85
N VAL A 165 2.89 -4.39 6.95
CA VAL A 165 2.09 -4.20 8.17
C VAL A 165 1.48 -5.50 8.69
N ASP A 166 1.94 -6.63 8.18
CA ASP A 166 1.52 -7.95 8.65
C ASP A 166 1.89 -8.14 10.12
N ILE A 167 0.93 -8.59 10.91
CA ILE A 167 1.16 -9.06 12.26
C ILE A 167 1.72 -10.47 12.19
N SER A 168 2.91 -10.67 12.76
CA SER A 168 3.58 -11.96 12.82
C SER A 168 3.69 -12.45 14.26
N ARG A 169 3.06 -13.60 14.53
CA ARG A 169 3.08 -14.24 15.86
C ARG A 169 4.00 -15.45 15.92
N ASP A 170 4.45 -15.93 14.77
CA ASP A 170 5.42 -17.02 14.69
C ASP A 170 6.77 -16.47 14.19
N ALA A 171 7.75 -16.42 15.07
CA ALA A 171 9.09 -15.90 14.77
C ALA A 171 9.87 -16.74 13.76
N ARG A 172 9.36 -17.93 13.37
CA ARG A 172 9.97 -18.77 12.32
C ARG A 172 9.64 -18.26 10.92
N TRP A 173 8.63 -17.42 10.76
CA TRP A 173 8.29 -16.83 9.47
C TRP A 173 9.43 -15.95 8.98
N GLY A 174 9.96 -16.23 7.78
CA GLY A 174 11.16 -15.56 7.25
C GLY A 174 10.99 -14.05 7.02
N ARG A 175 9.74 -13.57 6.88
CA ARG A 175 9.43 -12.16 6.64
C ARG A 175 9.08 -11.38 7.92
N VAL A 176 9.22 -11.98 9.10
CA VAL A 176 8.97 -11.28 10.37
C VAL A 176 9.79 -10.00 10.51
N MET A 177 10.96 -9.95 9.90
CA MET A 177 11.87 -8.80 9.90
C MET A 177 11.32 -7.55 9.18
N GLU A 178 10.40 -7.73 8.24
CA GLU A 178 9.83 -6.63 7.45
C GLU A 178 8.72 -5.88 8.19
N GLY A 179 8.11 -6.50 9.21
CA GLY A 179 6.97 -5.98 9.96
C GLY A 179 7.33 -5.39 11.31
N SER A 180 6.31 -5.04 12.09
CA SER A 180 6.43 -4.41 13.40
C SER A 180 6.25 -5.40 14.58
N GLY A 181 6.23 -6.70 14.31
CA GLY A 181 6.11 -7.74 15.32
C GLY A 181 4.68 -8.24 15.50
N GLU A 182 4.34 -8.66 16.74
CA GLU A 182 3.11 -9.40 17.02
C GLU A 182 1.96 -8.56 17.59
N ASP A 183 2.24 -7.35 18.06
CA ASP A 183 1.24 -6.51 18.73
C ASP A 183 0.44 -5.68 17.71
N PRO A 184 -0.90 -5.87 17.60
CA PRO A 184 -1.70 -5.14 16.62
C PRO A 184 -1.84 -3.66 16.93
N TYR A 185 -1.73 -3.24 18.20
CA TYR A 185 -1.81 -1.82 18.55
C TYR A 185 -0.53 -1.07 18.15
N LEU A 186 0.64 -1.58 18.55
CA LEU A 186 1.92 -1.01 18.12
C LEU A 186 2.05 -1.06 16.59
N GLY A 187 1.71 -2.20 15.97
CA GLY A 187 1.68 -2.35 14.52
C GLY A 187 0.81 -1.30 13.83
N SER A 188 -0.35 -0.96 14.41
CA SER A 188 -1.23 0.08 13.88
C SER A 188 -0.62 1.47 13.97
N LEU A 189 -0.01 1.82 15.11
CA LEU A 189 0.66 3.11 15.27
C LEU A 189 1.80 3.30 14.29
N LEU A 190 2.66 2.28 14.16
CA LEU A 190 3.82 2.33 13.26
C LEU A 190 3.41 2.27 11.78
N SER A 191 2.34 1.54 11.44
CA SER A 191 1.76 1.51 10.11
C SER A 191 1.33 2.90 9.66
N ALA A 192 0.51 3.58 10.46
CA ALA A 192 0.05 4.94 10.18
C ALA A 192 1.22 5.94 10.09
N ALA A 193 2.19 5.84 10.99
CA ALA A 193 3.36 6.70 10.99
C ALA A 193 4.20 6.56 9.71
N ARG A 194 4.48 5.32 9.29
CA ARG A 194 5.23 5.08 8.04
C ARG A 194 4.48 5.55 6.80
N VAL A 195 3.15 5.38 6.75
CA VAL A 195 2.33 5.95 5.66
C VAL A 195 2.49 7.46 5.58
N ARG A 196 2.37 8.18 6.71
CA ARG A 196 2.60 9.64 6.73
C ARG A 196 4.04 10.01 6.35
N GLY A 197 4.99 9.23 6.78
CA GLY A 197 6.40 9.42 6.39
C GLY A 197 6.59 9.38 4.88
N PHE A 198 6.04 8.37 4.21
CA PHE A 198 6.13 8.24 2.75
C PHE A 198 5.29 9.28 2.00
N GLN A 199 4.05 9.52 2.40
CA GLN A 199 3.07 10.29 1.64
C GLN A 199 2.86 11.74 2.14
N GLY A 200 3.18 12.03 3.40
CA GLY A 200 2.78 13.25 4.09
C GLY A 200 1.49 13.07 4.87
N GLU A 201 1.03 14.14 5.50
CA GLU A 201 -0.16 14.14 6.36
C GLU A 201 -1.45 14.45 5.60
N LYS A 202 -1.33 15.05 4.43
CA LYS A 202 -2.45 15.56 3.62
C LYS A 202 -2.33 15.06 2.19
N PRO A 203 -3.46 14.92 1.47
CA PRO A 203 -3.45 14.55 0.06
C PRO A 203 -2.53 15.40 -0.81
N GLU A 204 -2.47 16.70 -0.57
CA GLU A 204 -1.67 17.65 -1.34
C GLU A 204 -0.16 17.39 -1.18
N ASP A 205 0.26 16.76 -0.07
CA ASP A 205 1.67 16.44 0.16
C ASP A 205 2.22 15.44 -0.87
N LEU A 206 1.37 14.60 -1.48
CA LEU A 206 1.78 13.70 -2.57
C LEU A 206 2.28 14.44 -3.81
N MET A 207 1.97 15.72 -3.96
CA MET A 207 2.51 16.55 -5.04
C MET A 207 3.92 17.07 -4.76
N ARG A 208 4.43 16.85 -3.55
CA ARG A 208 5.80 17.24 -3.17
C ARG A 208 6.82 16.29 -3.82
N LEU A 209 7.98 16.83 -4.14
CA LEU A 209 9.05 16.09 -4.80
C LEU A 209 9.80 15.11 -3.87
N ASP A 210 9.54 15.20 -2.56
CA ASP A 210 10.16 14.36 -1.51
C ASP A 210 9.18 13.33 -0.94
N LYS A 211 8.03 13.12 -1.58
CA LYS A 211 7.00 12.17 -1.19
C LYS A 211 6.70 11.17 -2.31
N MET A 212 6.10 10.05 -1.94
CA MET A 212 5.78 8.96 -2.85
C MET A 212 4.56 8.17 -2.36
N LEU A 213 3.89 7.48 -3.28
CA LEU A 213 2.77 6.59 -2.92
C LEU A 213 3.27 5.46 -2.03
N ALA A 214 2.57 5.21 -0.93
CA ALA A 214 2.79 4.07 -0.04
C ALA A 214 1.86 2.90 -0.40
N CYS A 215 2.26 1.70 0.00
CA CYS A 215 1.50 0.48 -0.20
C CYS A 215 1.48 -0.35 1.08
N ALA A 216 0.30 -0.49 1.70
CA ALA A 216 0.15 -1.39 2.83
C ALA A 216 0.09 -2.84 2.34
N LYS A 217 1.01 -3.67 2.82
CA LYS A 217 1.15 -5.05 2.36
C LYS A 217 1.35 -6.01 3.54
N HIS A 218 0.97 -7.27 3.41
CA HIS A 218 0.22 -7.93 2.34
C HIS A 218 -1.19 -8.25 2.84
N PHE A 219 -2.20 -7.76 2.19
CA PHE A 219 -3.57 -7.84 2.66
C PHE A 219 -4.21 -9.20 2.32
N CYS A 220 -4.36 -10.10 3.31
CA CYS A 220 -4.03 -9.92 4.72
C CYS A 220 -3.64 -11.25 5.39
N ALA A 221 -3.25 -11.11 6.65
CA ALA A 221 -2.92 -12.24 7.53
C ALA A 221 -1.78 -13.15 7.03
N TYR A 222 -0.89 -12.62 6.21
CA TYR A 222 0.24 -13.38 5.67
C TYR A 222 1.21 -13.82 6.78
N GLY A 223 1.38 -13.01 7.82
CA GLY A 223 2.17 -13.35 9.01
C GLY A 223 1.54 -14.42 9.93
N ALA A 224 0.33 -14.90 9.59
CA ALA A 224 -0.36 -15.97 10.31
C ALA A 224 -0.19 -17.35 9.65
N ALA A 225 0.66 -17.47 8.62
CA ALA A 225 0.90 -18.72 7.91
C ALA A 225 1.28 -19.83 8.90
N GLU A 226 0.66 -21.00 8.75
CA GLU A 226 0.83 -22.13 9.67
C GLU A 226 2.29 -22.58 9.78
N ALA A 227 2.73 -22.78 11.02
CA ALA A 227 4.09 -23.16 11.37
C ALA A 227 5.18 -22.17 10.94
N GLY A 228 4.81 -20.90 10.65
CA GLY A 228 5.73 -19.88 10.15
C GLY A 228 6.27 -20.19 8.75
N ARG A 229 5.62 -21.04 7.99
CA ARG A 229 6.04 -21.39 6.63
C ARG A 229 5.50 -20.36 5.66
N ASP A 230 6.41 -19.73 4.95
CA ASP A 230 6.04 -18.76 3.94
C ASP A 230 5.12 -19.39 2.88
N TYR A 231 4.14 -18.64 2.37
CA TYR A 231 3.11 -19.13 1.44
C TYR A 231 2.13 -20.17 1.98
N ASN A 232 2.25 -20.58 3.25
CA ASN A 232 1.38 -21.63 3.75
C ASN A 232 -0.03 -21.10 4.09
N THR A 233 -0.94 -22.04 4.26
CA THR A 233 -2.32 -21.84 4.73
C THR A 233 -2.40 -20.97 5.97
N THR A 234 -3.41 -20.10 6.00
CA THR A 234 -3.78 -19.33 7.17
C THR A 234 -5.20 -19.73 7.60
N ASP A 235 -5.32 -20.51 8.67
CA ASP A 235 -6.61 -20.92 9.24
C ASP A 235 -6.94 -20.05 10.45
N VAL A 236 -7.68 -18.97 10.19
CA VAL A 236 -8.08 -18.00 11.23
C VAL A 236 -9.54 -17.61 11.08
N SER A 237 -10.22 -17.43 12.20
CA SER A 237 -11.60 -16.95 12.19
C SER A 237 -11.69 -15.48 11.74
N GLU A 238 -12.85 -15.06 11.24
CA GLU A 238 -13.11 -13.65 10.94
C GLU A 238 -12.90 -12.76 12.17
N ARG A 239 -13.24 -13.25 13.36
CA ARG A 239 -12.95 -12.54 14.61
C ARG A 239 -11.45 -12.29 14.77
N SER A 240 -10.61 -13.28 14.54
CA SER A 240 -9.16 -13.13 14.62
C SER A 240 -8.64 -12.16 13.57
N LEU A 241 -9.22 -12.17 12.36
CA LEU A 241 -8.89 -11.16 11.32
C LEU A 241 -9.17 -9.76 11.83
N ARG A 242 -10.35 -9.52 12.41
CA ARG A 242 -10.80 -8.20 12.88
C ARG A 242 -10.06 -7.73 14.13
N ASP A 243 -9.73 -8.62 15.05
CA ASP A 243 -9.10 -8.26 16.30
C ASP A 243 -7.57 -8.11 16.19
N ILE A 244 -6.93 -8.82 15.23
CA ILE A 244 -5.46 -8.95 15.20
C ILE A 244 -4.87 -8.47 13.86
N TYR A 245 -5.38 -8.99 12.73
CA TYR A 245 -4.71 -8.82 11.45
C TYR A 245 -5.17 -7.60 10.66
N PHE A 246 -6.43 -7.18 10.79
CA PHE A 246 -6.95 -5.99 10.13
C PHE A 246 -6.50 -4.65 10.75
N PRO A 247 -6.30 -4.51 12.08
CA PRO A 247 -6.05 -3.21 12.67
C PRO A 247 -4.89 -2.43 12.06
N PRO A 248 -3.70 -2.99 11.77
CA PRO A 248 -2.62 -2.23 11.13
C PRO A 248 -2.96 -1.76 9.70
N PHE A 249 -3.69 -2.58 8.94
CA PHE A 249 -4.16 -2.20 7.60
C PHE A 249 -5.21 -1.10 7.66
N LYS A 250 -6.13 -1.20 8.63
CA LYS A 250 -7.13 -0.15 8.84
C LYS A 250 -6.48 1.17 9.25
N ALA A 251 -5.46 1.12 10.10
CA ALA A 251 -4.68 2.29 10.50
C ALA A 251 -3.91 2.90 9.31
N ALA A 252 -3.33 2.08 8.42
CA ALA A 252 -2.72 2.54 7.18
C ALA A 252 -3.76 3.22 6.28
N LYS A 253 -4.95 2.60 6.12
CA LYS A 253 -6.06 3.19 5.35
C LYS A 253 -6.49 4.54 5.92
N ASP A 254 -6.66 4.63 7.24
CA ASP A 254 -7.08 5.87 7.89
C ASP A 254 -6.01 6.96 7.85
N ALA A 255 -4.73 6.57 7.77
CA ALA A 255 -3.61 7.47 7.48
C ALA A 255 -3.50 7.86 5.99
N GLY A 256 -4.39 7.37 5.14
CA GLY A 256 -4.48 7.76 3.74
C GLY A 256 -3.58 7.00 2.79
N VAL A 257 -3.21 5.75 3.10
CA VAL A 257 -2.40 4.93 2.19
C VAL A 257 -3.02 4.88 0.79
N ALA A 258 -2.20 5.09 -0.23
CA ALA A 258 -2.68 5.17 -1.61
C ALA A 258 -3.00 3.79 -2.21
N THR A 259 -2.29 2.75 -1.79
CA THR A 259 -2.40 1.42 -2.38
C THR A 259 -2.33 0.32 -1.35
N PHE A 260 -2.93 -0.82 -1.70
CA PHE A 260 -2.79 -2.08 -0.98
C PHE A 260 -2.19 -3.13 -1.90
N MET A 261 -1.43 -4.07 -1.34
CA MET A 261 -0.95 -5.24 -2.07
C MET A 261 -1.61 -6.51 -1.53
N THR A 262 -2.00 -7.42 -2.44
CA THR A 262 -2.57 -8.71 -2.07
C THR A 262 -1.52 -9.60 -1.41
N ALA A 263 -1.97 -10.54 -0.57
CA ALA A 263 -1.09 -11.53 0.04
C ALA A 263 -1.03 -12.82 -0.78
N PHE A 264 0.07 -13.55 -0.66
CA PHE A 264 0.28 -14.84 -1.33
C PHE A 264 -0.49 -16.01 -0.71
N ASN A 265 -0.74 -15.95 0.60
CA ASN A 265 -1.41 -17.02 1.33
C ASN A 265 -2.89 -17.12 0.95
N GLU A 266 -3.46 -18.23 1.32
CA GLU A 266 -4.90 -18.38 1.37
C GLU A 266 -5.40 -18.26 2.83
N ILE A 267 -6.65 -17.85 3.00
CA ILE A 267 -7.33 -17.82 4.29
C ILE A 267 -8.50 -18.80 4.22
N SER A 268 -8.45 -19.82 5.06
CA SER A 268 -9.51 -20.84 5.17
C SER A 268 -9.89 -21.43 3.80
N GLY A 269 -8.90 -21.70 2.95
CA GLY A 269 -9.05 -22.29 1.63
C GLY A 269 -9.32 -21.31 0.48
N VAL A 270 -9.37 -19.99 0.75
CA VAL A 270 -9.59 -18.97 -0.29
C VAL A 270 -8.31 -18.13 -0.46
N PRO A 271 -7.63 -18.18 -1.62
CA PRO A 271 -6.48 -17.33 -1.88
C PRO A 271 -6.81 -15.86 -1.68
N CYS A 272 -5.97 -15.14 -0.94
CA CYS A 272 -6.19 -13.72 -0.67
C CYS A 272 -6.40 -12.93 -1.95
N THR A 273 -5.61 -13.20 -3.00
CA THR A 273 -5.69 -12.49 -4.28
C THR A 273 -7.08 -12.55 -4.94
N SER A 274 -7.83 -13.64 -4.76
CA SER A 274 -9.17 -13.82 -5.33
C SER A 274 -10.32 -13.58 -4.34
N SER A 275 -10.02 -13.14 -3.11
CA SER A 275 -11.02 -13.03 -2.06
C SER A 275 -11.93 -11.82 -2.22
N LYS A 276 -13.17 -12.05 -2.65
CA LYS A 276 -14.22 -11.01 -2.66
C LYS A 276 -14.44 -10.41 -1.28
N PHE A 277 -14.41 -11.23 -0.21
CA PHE A 277 -14.58 -10.76 1.16
C PHE A 277 -13.54 -9.69 1.52
N LEU A 278 -12.25 -9.93 1.22
CA LEU A 278 -11.19 -8.99 1.55
C LEU A 278 -11.31 -7.68 0.77
N TYR A 279 -11.50 -7.76 -0.54
CA TYR A 279 -11.40 -6.57 -1.38
C TYR A 279 -12.73 -5.86 -1.59
N GLN A 280 -13.83 -6.59 -1.81
CA GLN A 280 -15.11 -5.94 -2.00
C GLN A 280 -15.77 -5.63 -0.65
N ASP A 281 -16.00 -6.67 0.17
CA ASP A 281 -16.86 -6.51 1.35
C ASP A 281 -16.13 -5.68 2.44
N VAL A 282 -14.84 -5.97 2.71
CA VAL A 282 -14.08 -5.25 3.75
C VAL A 282 -13.45 -3.97 3.21
N LEU A 283 -12.60 -4.07 2.18
CA LEU A 283 -11.79 -2.91 1.76
C LEU A 283 -12.64 -1.84 1.09
N ARG A 284 -13.53 -2.20 0.15
CA ARG A 284 -14.38 -1.24 -0.58
C ARG A 284 -15.62 -0.84 0.21
N ASP A 285 -16.42 -1.81 0.65
CA ASP A 285 -17.75 -1.51 1.20
C ASP A 285 -17.70 -1.07 2.66
N GLU A 286 -16.91 -1.74 3.49
CA GLU A 286 -16.81 -1.41 4.92
C GLU A 286 -15.85 -0.23 5.16
N TRP A 287 -14.61 -0.32 4.64
CA TRP A 287 -13.59 0.70 4.90
C TRP A 287 -13.61 1.89 3.94
N ARG A 288 -14.38 1.81 2.85
CA ARG A 288 -14.47 2.88 1.86
C ARG A 288 -13.12 3.27 1.27
N PHE A 289 -12.24 2.30 1.07
CA PHE A 289 -10.96 2.54 0.42
C PHE A 289 -11.19 2.85 -1.06
N ASN A 290 -10.64 3.95 -1.54
CA ASN A 290 -10.80 4.46 -2.91
C ASN A 290 -9.51 4.44 -3.74
N GLY A 291 -8.36 4.05 -3.14
CA GLY A 291 -7.12 3.82 -3.87
C GLY A 291 -7.17 2.53 -4.72
N PHE A 292 -6.06 2.11 -5.28
CA PHE A 292 -6.01 0.87 -6.03
C PHE A 292 -5.30 -0.27 -5.29
N VAL A 293 -5.60 -1.49 -5.71
CA VAL A 293 -4.97 -2.71 -5.21
C VAL A 293 -4.03 -3.24 -6.28
N VAL A 294 -2.80 -3.53 -5.89
CA VAL A 294 -1.83 -4.25 -6.72
C VAL A 294 -1.71 -5.68 -6.22
N THR A 295 -1.55 -6.64 -7.13
CA THR A 295 -1.23 -8.01 -6.71
C THR A 295 0.23 -8.10 -6.28
N ASP A 296 0.54 -9.07 -5.44
CA ASP A 296 1.92 -9.47 -5.28
C ASP A 296 2.43 -10.16 -6.56
N TYR A 297 3.73 -10.42 -6.63
CA TYR A 297 4.38 -10.92 -7.83
C TYR A 297 3.75 -12.23 -8.31
N THR A 298 3.27 -12.25 -9.56
CA THR A 298 2.61 -13.40 -10.20
C THR A 298 1.39 -13.98 -9.48
N ALA A 299 0.81 -13.29 -8.49
CA ALA A 299 -0.24 -13.85 -7.64
C ALA A 299 -1.53 -14.23 -8.39
N ILE A 300 -1.80 -13.63 -9.56
CA ILE A 300 -2.91 -14.07 -10.42
C ILE A 300 -2.60 -15.44 -11.04
N ASN A 301 -1.38 -15.64 -11.54
CA ASN A 301 -0.96 -16.94 -12.11
C ASN A 301 -0.97 -18.04 -11.05
N GLU A 302 -0.68 -17.69 -9.79
CA GLU A 302 -0.67 -18.63 -8.67
C GLU A 302 -2.06 -19.18 -8.31
N LEU A 303 -3.15 -18.54 -8.76
CA LEU A 303 -4.50 -19.08 -8.60
C LEU A 303 -4.69 -20.44 -9.30
N VAL A 304 -3.89 -20.72 -10.33
CA VAL A 304 -3.92 -22.03 -11.00
C VAL A 304 -3.33 -23.13 -10.10
N PRO A 305 -2.09 -23.03 -9.58
CA PRO A 305 -1.56 -24.02 -8.64
C PRO A 305 -2.31 -24.08 -7.31
N HIS A 306 -2.96 -22.99 -6.88
CA HIS A 306 -3.89 -23.03 -5.74
C HIS A 306 -5.17 -23.84 -6.02
N GLY A 307 -5.42 -24.23 -7.28
CA GLY A 307 -6.56 -25.06 -7.67
C GLY A 307 -7.90 -24.32 -7.75
N VAL A 308 -7.91 -23.00 -7.65
CA VAL A 308 -9.13 -22.17 -7.77
C VAL A 308 -9.38 -21.68 -9.19
N ALA A 309 -8.36 -21.70 -10.05
CA ALA A 309 -8.47 -21.40 -11.46
C ALA A 309 -7.98 -22.59 -12.31
N ARG A 310 -8.62 -22.83 -13.47
CA ARG A 310 -8.23 -23.89 -14.40
C ARG A 310 -6.99 -23.53 -15.22
N ASP A 311 -6.89 -22.26 -15.56
CA ASP A 311 -5.86 -21.66 -16.41
C ASP A 311 -5.78 -20.16 -16.14
N GLU A 312 -4.83 -19.48 -16.78
CA GLU A 312 -4.61 -18.05 -16.60
C GLU A 312 -5.80 -17.17 -17.06
N ALA A 313 -6.54 -17.61 -18.09
CA ALA A 313 -7.72 -16.88 -18.54
C ALA A 313 -8.83 -16.92 -17.48
N HIS A 314 -9.07 -18.08 -16.88
CA HIS A 314 -10.02 -18.23 -15.77
C HIS A 314 -9.54 -17.52 -14.49
N ALA A 315 -8.24 -17.40 -14.28
CA ALA A 315 -7.69 -16.65 -13.16
C ALA A 315 -7.91 -15.14 -13.31
N ALA A 316 -8.04 -14.65 -14.54
CA ALA A 316 -8.28 -13.24 -14.82
C ALA A 316 -9.77 -12.84 -14.78
N GLU A 317 -10.69 -13.80 -14.85
CA GLU A 317 -12.14 -13.61 -14.68
C GLU A 317 -12.51 -13.33 -13.21
#